data_4feeed2eb3fb38535b73ea105efbd246
#
_entry.id   4feeed2eb3fb38535b73ea105efbd246
#
_cell.length_a   1.000
_cell.length_b   1.000
_cell.length_c   1.000
_cell.angle_alpha   90.00
_cell.angle_beta   90.00
_cell.angle_gamma   90.00
#
_symmetry.space_group_name_H-M   'P 1'
#
loop_
_entity.id
_entity.type
_entity.pdbx_description
1 polymer ?
#
loop_
_entity_poly.entity_id
_entity_poly.type
_entity_poly.pdbx_seq_one_letter_code
_entity_poly.pdbx_strand_id
1 'polypeptide(L)'
;MQVVLENEALKVTINSFGAELASIRGKATDIEYLWNADAKFWKRTAPVLFPFVGSLKNKEYHYEGKTYSMGQHGFARDMEFAVDVQTATEAWFSLRSNEETKAKFPLEFILKIGYELEGKDLKVIWQVENPDTKTLYFSIGGHPAFMCPVDEKGKQSEYYFKFDTDKDLTYGLVADDGQGLMGQQKDVLPVKNGYAQITEHLFDRDALIVEDRQASAVSLCTPDKKPYVTLSFDAPLFGLWSPAGKGAPFICIEPWYGRCDKTTFDGSLEQREYSNTLQAGEVFRKEYTITIE
;
A
#
# COMPACT_ATOMS: atom_id res chain seq x y z
N MET A 1 -12.21 0.28 -17.14
CA MET A 1 -13.21 1.37 -16.97
C MET A 1 -12.73 2.32 -15.91
N GLN A 2 -13.14 3.62 -15.95
CA GLN A 2 -12.89 4.56 -14.85
C GLN A 2 -14.19 4.84 -14.10
N VAL A 3 -14.09 4.87 -12.77
CA VAL A 3 -15.16 5.27 -11.84
C VAL A 3 -14.76 6.58 -11.20
N VAL A 4 -15.68 7.53 -11.09
CA VAL A 4 -15.45 8.83 -10.46
C VAL A 4 -16.37 8.95 -9.24
N LEU A 5 -15.78 9.29 -8.09
CA LEU A 5 -16.48 9.73 -6.90
C LEU A 5 -16.26 11.24 -6.76
N GLU A 6 -17.30 11.95 -6.38
CA GLU A 6 -17.23 13.40 -6.25
C GLU A 6 -18.18 13.93 -5.17
N ASN A 7 -17.67 14.83 -4.36
CA ASN A 7 -18.45 15.62 -3.40
C ASN A 7 -18.08 17.11 -3.49
N GLU A 8 -18.44 17.91 -2.50
CA GLU A 8 -18.13 19.36 -2.48
C GLU A 8 -16.61 19.62 -2.36
N ALA A 9 -15.82 18.74 -1.73
CA ALA A 9 -14.41 18.94 -1.42
C ALA A 9 -13.46 18.31 -2.45
N LEU A 10 -13.76 17.08 -2.89
CA LEU A 10 -12.84 16.24 -3.66
C LEU A 10 -13.51 15.65 -4.90
N LYS A 11 -12.66 15.43 -5.91
CA LYS A 11 -12.94 14.54 -7.04
C LYS A 11 -11.90 13.43 -7.06
N VAL A 12 -12.38 12.17 -7.03
CA VAL A 12 -11.56 10.97 -6.94
C VAL A 12 -11.82 10.09 -8.15
N THR A 13 -10.77 9.58 -8.77
CA THR A 13 -10.87 8.66 -9.92
C THR A 13 -10.25 7.32 -9.58
N ILE A 14 -10.96 6.24 -9.88
CA ILE A 14 -10.51 4.85 -9.66
C ILE A 14 -10.57 4.10 -10.99
N ASN A 15 -9.54 3.35 -11.33
CA ASN A 15 -9.51 2.44 -12.47
C ASN A 15 -10.04 1.06 -12.06
N SER A 16 -10.93 0.44 -12.84
CA SER A 16 -11.35 -0.94 -12.60
C SER A 16 -10.21 -1.95 -12.77
N PHE A 17 -9.22 -1.64 -13.61
CA PHE A 17 -7.99 -2.41 -13.68
C PHE A 17 -7.16 -2.21 -12.42
N GLY A 18 -6.94 -3.29 -11.65
CA GLY A 18 -6.30 -3.26 -10.35
C GLY A 18 -7.19 -2.71 -9.23
N ALA A 19 -8.43 -2.29 -9.50
CA ALA A 19 -9.23 -1.43 -8.61
C ALA A 19 -8.39 -0.27 -8.07
N GLU A 20 -7.52 0.30 -8.92
CA GLU A 20 -6.44 1.21 -8.52
C GLU A 20 -6.92 2.65 -8.44
N LEU A 21 -6.72 3.29 -7.29
CA LEU A 21 -6.93 4.72 -7.12
C LEU A 21 -5.98 5.49 -8.04
N ALA A 22 -6.51 6.37 -8.89
CA ALA A 22 -5.77 7.02 -9.97
C ALA A 22 -5.64 8.53 -9.82
N SER A 23 -6.52 9.19 -9.02
CA SER A 23 -6.49 10.63 -8.80
C SER A 23 -7.23 11.00 -7.51
N ILE A 24 -6.71 11.97 -6.78
CA ILE A 24 -7.39 12.69 -5.70
C ILE A 24 -7.17 14.17 -5.93
N ARG A 25 -8.19 14.87 -6.44
CA ARG A 25 -8.10 16.29 -6.76
C ARG A 25 -8.95 17.11 -5.80
N GLY A 26 -8.33 18.11 -5.17
CA GLY A 26 -9.02 19.08 -4.34
C GLY A 26 -9.78 20.09 -5.18
N LYS A 27 -11.11 20.23 -4.99
CA LYS A 27 -11.93 21.14 -5.82
C LYS A 27 -11.68 22.60 -5.54
N ALA A 28 -11.39 22.98 -4.30
CA ALA A 28 -11.10 24.36 -3.94
C ALA A 28 -9.68 24.82 -4.31
N THR A 29 -8.72 23.88 -4.30
CA THR A 29 -7.29 24.17 -4.54
C THR A 29 -6.84 23.87 -5.96
N ASP A 30 -7.60 23.04 -6.67
CA ASP A 30 -7.25 22.44 -7.97
C ASP A 30 -5.95 21.61 -7.93
N ILE A 31 -5.51 21.19 -6.73
CA ILE A 31 -4.29 20.39 -6.52
C ILE A 31 -4.61 18.92 -6.75
N GLU A 32 -3.74 18.22 -7.51
CA GLU A 32 -3.67 16.77 -7.56
C GLU A 32 -2.75 16.27 -6.45
N TYR A 33 -3.29 15.48 -5.54
CA TYR A 33 -2.54 14.96 -4.39
C TYR A 33 -1.89 13.61 -4.66
N LEU A 34 -2.42 12.85 -5.62
CA LEU A 34 -1.87 11.55 -5.97
C LEU A 34 -0.84 11.66 -7.09
N TRP A 35 0.16 10.81 -7.09
CA TRP A 35 1.14 10.66 -8.16
C TRP A 35 0.46 10.29 -9.50
N ASN A 36 0.93 10.84 -10.59
CA ASN A 36 0.31 10.74 -11.93
C ASN A 36 0.78 9.56 -12.79
N ALA A 37 1.56 8.63 -12.22
CA ALA A 37 2.13 7.46 -12.91
C ALA A 37 3.07 7.77 -14.08
N ASP A 38 3.82 8.89 -14.06
CA ASP A 38 4.84 9.14 -15.08
C ASP A 38 5.87 7.99 -15.09
N ALA A 39 5.92 7.27 -16.21
CA ALA A 39 6.77 6.10 -16.40
C ALA A 39 8.28 6.39 -16.25
N LYS A 40 8.70 7.66 -16.31
CA LYS A 40 10.08 8.08 -16.02
C LYS A 40 10.51 7.67 -14.62
N PHE A 41 9.60 7.72 -13.65
CA PHE A 41 9.86 7.40 -12.25
C PHE A 41 9.20 6.09 -11.85
N TRP A 42 7.86 6.01 -11.92
CA TRP A 42 7.08 4.85 -11.54
C TRP A 42 5.69 4.89 -12.17
N LYS A 43 5.32 3.85 -12.92
CA LYS A 43 4.12 3.80 -13.78
C LYS A 43 2.84 3.33 -13.09
N ARG A 44 2.74 3.48 -11.76
CA ARG A 44 1.55 3.18 -10.97
C ARG A 44 1.23 4.36 -10.06
N THR A 45 0.02 4.38 -9.50
CA THR A 45 -0.47 5.45 -8.62
C THR A 45 -0.70 4.97 -7.20
N ALA A 46 -1.48 3.90 -7.02
CA ALA A 46 -1.86 3.34 -5.72
C ALA A 46 -2.27 1.86 -5.84
N PRO A 47 -1.39 0.96 -6.29
CA PRO A 47 -1.76 -0.43 -6.54
C PRO A 47 -2.17 -1.16 -5.26
N VAL A 48 -3.16 -2.05 -5.39
CA VAL A 48 -3.54 -3.01 -4.37
C VAL A 48 -2.59 -4.19 -4.41
N LEU A 49 -2.02 -4.55 -3.27
CA LEU A 49 -1.06 -5.63 -3.10
C LEU A 49 -1.80 -6.87 -2.59
N PHE A 50 -1.96 -7.90 -3.44
CA PHE A 50 -2.64 -9.16 -3.09
C PHE A 50 -2.30 -10.27 -4.10
N PRO A 51 -2.14 -11.53 -3.68
CA PRO A 51 -2.25 -12.09 -2.32
C PRO A 51 -0.94 -12.00 -1.51
N PHE A 52 0.04 -11.24 -1.98
CA PHE A 52 1.32 -11.02 -1.31
C PHE A 52 1.66 -9.54 -1.27
N VAL A 53 2.32 -9.12 -0.19
CA VAL A 53 2.95 -7.81 -0.05
C VAL A 53 4.45 -7.99 -0.17
N GLY A 54 5.11 -7.19 -1.01
CA GLY A 54 6.54 -7.27 -1.26
C GLY A 54 6.93 -8.48 -2.10
N SER A 55 8.21 -8.83 -2.03
CA SER A 55 8.81 -9.94 -2.77
C SER A 55 8.83 -11.23 -1.95
N LEU A 56 8.76 -12.34 -2.65
CA LEU A 56 9.02 -13.67 -2.12
C LEU A 56 10.46 -14.08 -2.43
N LYS A 57 11.07 -14.84 -1.55
CA LYS A 57 12.40 -15.39 -1.76
C LYS A 57 12.42 -16.24 -3.03
N ASN A 58 13.38 -15.98 -3.92
CA ASN A 58 13.48 -16.61 -5.24
C ASN A 58 12.23 -16.42 -6.13
N LYS A 59 11.31 -15.49 -5.79
CA LYS A 59 10.01 -15.32 -6.45
C LYS A 59 9.13 -16.57 -6.41
N GLU A 60 9.23 -17.35 -5.34
CA GLU A 60 8.54 -18.62 -5.14
C GLU A 60 7.98 -18.74 -3.72
N TYR A 61 6.99 -19.60 -3.57
CA TYR A 61 6.49 -20.03 -2.27
C TYR A 61 6.08 -21.51 -2.31
N HIS A 62 6.07 -22.16 -1.15
CA HIS A 62 5.71 -23.57 -1.00
C HIS A 62 4.35 -23.70 -0.32
N TYR A 63 3.48 -24.51 -0.91
CA TYR A 63 2.16 -24.82 -0.37
C TYR A 63 1.76 -26.25 -0.73
N GLU A 64 1.30 -27.04 0.27
CA GLU A 64 0.90 -28.47 0.11
C GLU A 64 1.94 -29.29 -0.69
N GLY A 65 3.23 -29.11 -0.40
CA GLY A 65 4.33 -29.86 -1.04
C GLY A 65 4.64 -29.46 -2.48
N LYS A 66 4.03 -28.39 -2.98
CA LYS A 66 4.30 -27.84 -4.33
C LYS A 66 4.94 -26.47 -4.24
N THR A 67 5.72 -26.13 -5.27
CA THR A 67 6.31 -24.81 -5.45
C THR A 67 5.51 -24.03 -6.48
N TYR A 68 5.21 -22.77 -6.15
CA TYR A 68 4.49 -21.84 -7.00
C TYR A 68 5.33 -20.58 -7.21
N SER A 69 5.37 -20.06 -8.43
CA SER A 69 6.04 -18.79 -8.73
C SER A 69 5.09 -17.62 -8.55
N MET A 70 5.59 -16.51 -7.96
CA MET A 70 4.82 -15.29 -7.77
C MET A 70 5.70 -14.06 -7.93
N GLY A 71 5.23 -13.08 -8.69
CA GLY A 71 5.87 -11.77 -8.78
C GLY A 71 5.70 -10.94 -7.51
N GLN A 72 6.53 -9.90 -7.38
CA GLN A 72 6.42 -8.92 -6.30
C GLN A 72 5.01 -8.34 -6.22
N HIS A 73 4.45 -8.26 -5.00
CA HIS A 73 3.11 -7.74 -4.70
C HIS A 73 1.93 -8.55 -5.25
N GLY A 74 2.16 -9.81 -5.66
CA GLY A 74 1.09 -10.65 -6.17
C GLY A 74 0.59 -10.22 -7.56
N PHE A 75 -0.69 -10.45 -7.84
CA PHE A 75 -1.27 -10.27 -9.18
C PHE A 75 -2.49 -9.34 -9.23
N ALA A 76 -3.16 -9.02 -8.12
CA ALA A 76 -4.44 -8.31 -8.15
C ALA A 76 -4.35 -6.96 -8.87
N ARG A 77 -3.25 -6.24 -8.69
CA ARG A 77 -2.98 -4.95 -9.35
C ARG A 77 -2.88 -5.02 -10.88
N ASP A 78 -2.76 -6.22 -11.45
CA ASP A 78 -2.63 -6.47 -12.89
C ASP A 78 -3.87 -7.20 -13.47
N MET A 79 -5.00 -7.18 -12.74
CA MET A 79 -6.24 -7.81 -13.13
C MET A 79 -7.40 -6.82 -13.25
N GLU A 80 -8.35 -7.12 -14.13
CA GLU A 80 -9.58 -6.35 -14.23
C GLU A 80 -10.57 -6.78 -13.14
N PHE A 81 -11.10 -5.81 -12.40
CA PHE A 81 -12.13 -6.01 -11.39
C PHE A 81 -13.51 -5.69 -11.97
N ALA A 82 -14.52 -6.45 -11.57
CA ALA A 82 -15.91 -6.08 -11.78
C ALA A 82 -16.28 -4.88 -10.90
N VAL A 83 -17.09 -3.97 -11.41
CA VAL A 83 -17.67 -2.85 -10.62
C VAL A 83 -18.99 -3.33 -10.07
N ASP A 84 -19.07 -3.53 -8.76
CA ASP A 84 -20.26 -4.04 -8.08
C ASP A 84 -21.21 -2.92 -7.67
N VAL A 85 -20.65 -1.78 -7.20
CA VAL A 85 -21.39 -0.59 -6.75
C VAL A 85 -20.70 0.66 -7.29
N GLN A 86 -21.51 1.62 -7.72
CA GLN A 86 -21.06 2.98 -8.05
C GLN A 86 -22.16 3.98 -7.73
N THR A 87 -21.85 4.92 -6.84
CA THR A 87 -22.65 6.11 -6.55
C THR A 87 -21.79 7.36 -6.72
N ALA A 88 -22.28 8.54 -6.32
CA ALA A 88 -21.48 9.76 -6.31
C ALA A 88 -20.30 9.71 -5.33
N THR A 89 -20.41 8.94 -4.24
CA THR A 89 -19.45 8.95 -3.13
C THR A 89 -19.01 7.55 -2.68
N GLU A 90 -19.47 6.49 -3.34
CA GLU A 90 -19.12 5.12 -3.00
C GLU A 90 -18.91 4.28 -4.27
N ALA A 91 -17.88 3.45 -4.24
CA ALA A 91 -17.65 2.44 -5.28
C ALA A 91 -17.09 1.16 -4.67
N TRP A 92 -17.54 0.01 -5.21
CA TRP A 92 -17.01 -1.29 -4.86
C TRP A 92 -16.59 -2.06 -6.11
N PHE A 93 -15.46 -2.72 -5.98
CA PHE A 93 -14.86 -3.53 -7.03
C PHE A 93 -14.62 -4.93 -6.51
N SER A 94 -14.83 -5.96 -7.31
CA SER A 94 -14.56 -7.35 -6.92
C SER A 94 -13.72 -8.10 -7.94
N LEU A 95 -12.85 -8.97 -7.40
CA LEU A 95 -12.08 -9.96 -8.11
C LEU A 95 -12.30 -11.32 -7.46
N ARG A 96 -12.68 -12.32 -8.26
CA ARG A 96 -12.82 -13.70 -7.80
C ARG A 96 -11.69 -14.55 -8.34
N SER A 97 -11.28 -15.55 -7.56
CA SER A 97 -10.39 -16.60 -8.07
C SER A 97 -10.96 -17.24 -9.35
N ASN A 98 -10.09 -17.52 -10.27
CA ASN A 98 -10.39 -18.17 -11.55
C ASN A 98 -9.23 -19.11 -11.94
N GLU A 99 -9.29 -19.77 -13.08
CA GLU A 99 -8.26 -20.71 -13.52
C GLU A 99 -6.87 -20.05 -13.67
N GLU A 100 -6.81 -18.78 -14.10
CA GLU A 100 -5.55 -18.05 -14.22
C GLU A 100 -4.93 -17.77 -12.84
N THR A 101 -5.73 -17.31 -11.88
CA THR A 101 -5.25 -17.03 -10.50
C THR A 101 -4.87 -18.33 -9.79
N LYS A 102 -5.65 -19.41 -9.97
CA LYS A 102 -5.38 -20.73 -9.36
C LYS A 102 -4.09 -21.37 -9.85
N ALA A 103 -3.69 -21.11 -11.09
CA ALA A 103 -2.41 -21.57 -11.61
C ALA A 103 -1.20 -20.99 -10.83
N LYS A 104 -1.35 -19.78 -10.27
CA LYS A 104 -0.33 -19.06 -9.51
C LYS A 104 -0.56 -19.12 -7.99
N PHE A 105 -1.82 -19.24 -7.56
CA PHE A 105 -2.26 -19.20 -6.17
C PHE A 105 -3.46 -20.15 -6.02
N PRO A 106 -3.26 -21.42 -5.58
CA PRO A 106 -4.25 -22.49 -5.68
C PRO A 106 -5.32 -22.44 -4.57
N LEU A 107 -5.65 -21.26 -4.08
CA LEU A 107 -6.66 -21.01 -3.07
C LEU A 107 -7.80 -20.17 -3.66
N GLU A 108 -9.02 -20.49 -3.25
CA GLU A 108 -10.20 -19.70 -3.63
C GLU A 108 -10.27 -18.42 -2.79
N PHE A 109 -10.68 -17.34 -3.39
CA PHE A 109 -10.91 -16.07 -2.72
C PHE A 109 -11.95 -15.22 -3.44
N ILE A 110 -12.57 -14.30 -2.69
CA ILE A 110 -13.27 -13.15 -3.24
C ILE A 110 -12.62 -11.92 -2.62
N LEU A 111 -11.93 -11.14 -3.44
CA LEU A 111 -11.33 -9.87 -3.04
C LEU A 111 -12.26 -8.74 -3.44
N LYS A 112 -12.63 -7.88 -2.49
CA LYS A 112 -13.39 -6.65 -2.74
C LYS A 112 -12.60 -5.44 -2.28
N ILE A 113 -12.60 -4.40 -3.10
CA ILE A 113 -12.01 -3.11 -2.79
C ILE A 113 -13.13 -2.07 -2.80
N GLY A 114 -13.33 -1.42 -1.65
CA GLY A 114 -14.32 -0.37 -1.48
C GLY A 114 -13.65 1.01 -1.37
N TYR A 115 -14.32 2.01 -1.89
CA TYR A 115 -13.97 3.42 -1.75
C TYR A 115 -15.20 4.18 -1.27
N GLU A 116 -15.06 4.90 -0.15
CA GLU A 116 -16.10 5.76 0.41
C GLU A 116 -15.54 7.17 0.60
N LEU A 117 -16.22 8.17 0.03
CA LEU A 117 -15.81 9.58 0.06
C LEU A 117 -16.73 10.39 0.97
N GLU A 118 -16.20 10.91 2.08
CA GLU A 118 -16.91 11.74 3.04
C GLU A 118 -16.12 13.02 3.36
N GLY A 119 -16.64 14.18 3.02
CA GLY A 119 -15.94 15.44 3.21
C GLY A 119 -14.58 15.42 2.51
N LYS A 120 -13.48 15.53 3.27
CA LYS A 120 -12.10 15.45 2.79
C LYS A 120 -11.46 14.07 3.00
N ASP A 121 -12.23 13.09 3.46
CA ASP A 121 -11.78 11.74 3.76
C ASP A 121 -12.15 10.79 2.63
N LEU A 122 -11.16 10.08 2.11
CA LEU A 122 -11.34 8.93 1.24
C LEU A 122 -10.96 7.67 2.02
N LYS A 123 -11.96 6.87 2.35
CA LYS A 123 -11.77 5.57 2.96
C LYS A 123 -11.52 4.53 1.88
N VAL A 124 -10.46 3.73 2.03
CA VAL A 124 -10.15 2.58 1.19
C VAL A 124 -10.34 1.32 2.01
N ILE A 125 -11.24 0.45 1.57
CA ILE A 125 -11.69 -0.73 2.32
C ILE A 125 -11.24 -1.97 1.58
N TRP A 126 -10.64 -2.91 2.31
CA TRP A 126 -10.31 -4.24 1.84
C TRP A 126 -11.22 -5.26 2.48
N GLN A 127 -11.81 -6.10 1.66
CA GLN A 127 -12.56 -7.27 2.12
C GLN A 127 -12.07 -8.50 1.35
N VAL A 128 -11.66 -9.54 2.10
CA VAL A 128 -11.27 -10.83 1.54
C VAL A 128 -12.19 -11.88 2.15
N GLU A 129 -12.87 -12.63 1.31
CA GLU A 129 -13.75 -13.72 1.72
C GLU A 129 -13.09 -15.05 1.33
N ASN A 130 -13.17 -16.02 2.22
CA ASN A 130 -12.80 -17.41 1.90
C ASN A 130 -14.05 -18.21 1.53
N PRO A 131 -14.34 -18.43 0.24
CA PRO A 131 -15.51 -19.22 -0.20
C PRO A 131 -15.27 -20.74 -0.18
N ASP A 132 -14.03 -21.18 0.10
CA ASP A 132 -13.62 -22.58 0.06
C ASP A 132 -13.73 -23.25 1.44
N THR A 133 -13.56 -24.56 1.45
CA THR A 133 -13.41 -25.41 2.66
C THR A 133 -11.98 -25.42 3.18
N LYS A 134 -10.99 -25.10 2.34
CA LYS A 134 -9.58 -24.96 2.73
C LYS A 134 -9.32 -23.63 3.41
N THR A 135 -8.34 -23.61 4.30
CA THR A 135 -7.85 -22.38 4.90
C THR A 135 -7.19 -21.48 3.84
N LEU A 136 -7.58 -20.22 3.79
CA LEU A 136 -6.98 -19.20 2.92
C LEU A 136 -5.87 -18.47 3.70
N TYR A 137 -4.66 -18.43 3.12
CA TYR A 137 -3.50 -17.67 3.63
C TYR A 137 -3.16 -16.57 2.64
N PHE A 138 -3.07 -15.33 3.08
CA PHE A 138 -2.79 -14.20 2.18
C PHE A 138 -2.15 -13.03 2.91
N SER A 139 -1.61 -12.11 2.15
CA SER A 139 -1.24 -10.77 2.59
C SER A 139 -1.98 -9.74 1.74
N ILE A 140 -2.26 -8.56 2.30
CA ILE A 140 -2.89 -7.46 1.58
C ILE A 140 -2.30 -6.13 2.02
N GLY A 141 -2.22 -5.17 1.11
CA GLY A 141 -1.76 -3.83 1.40
C GLY A 141 -2.12 -2.82 0.32
N GLY A 142 -1.96 -1.56 0.65
CA GLY A 142 -2.03 -0.44 -0.30
C GLY A 142 -0.65 0.14 -0.55
N HIS A 143 -0.49 0.76 -1.71
CA HIS A 143 0.77 1.39 -2.12
C HIS A 143 0.50 2.79 -2.72
N PRO A 144 -0.32 3.64 -2.05
CA PRO A 144 -0.63 4.95 -2.58
C PRO A 144 0.60 5.87 -2.58
N ALA A 145 0.84 6.52 -3.71
CA ALA A 145 1.90 7.49 -3.91
C ALA A 145 1.32 8.91 -3.92
N PHE A 146 1.84 9.78 -3.07
CA PHE A 146 1.39 11.17 -2.96
C PHE A 146 2.44 12.12 -3.49
N MET A 147 1.99 13.19 -4.16
CA MET A 147 2.87 14.25 -4.63
C MET A 147 3.69 14.83 -3.48
N CYS A 148 4.99 14.88 -3.67
CA CYS A 148 5.93 15.49 -2.73
C CYS A 148 7.18 15.99 -3.51
N PRO A 149 7.27 17.27 -3.79
CA PRO A 149 6.45 18.43 -3.38
C PRO A 149 5.00 18.40 -3.88
N VAL A 150 4.05 18.85 -3.04
CA VAL A 150 2.61 18.85 -3.38
C VAL A 150 2.24 19.87 -4.44
N ASP A 151 2.99 20.96 -4.55
CA ASP A 151 2.81 22.05 -5.52
C ASP A 151 3.87 22.04 -6.64
N GLU A 152 4.61 20.94 -6.76
CA GLU A 152 5.72 20.75 -7.70
C GLU A 152 6.87 21.75 -7.53
N LYS A 153 6.92 22.49 -6.40
CA LYS A 153 7.97 23.47 -6.09
C LYS A 153 8.87 22.98 -4.95
N GLY A 154 10.17 23.24 -5.08
CA GLY A 154 11.15 22.83 -4.08
C GLY A 154 11.60 21.39 -4.24
N LYS A 155 12.10 20.81 -3.16
CA LYS A 155 12.64 19.45 -3.12
C LYS A 155 11.90 18.61 -2.08
N GLN A 156 11.77 17.34 -2.33
CA GLN A 156 11.24 16.35 -1.38
C GLN A 156 11.96 16.44 -0.02
N SER A 157 13.28 16.69 0.00
CA SER A 157 14.09 16.79 1.20
C SER A 157 13.82 18.02 2.09
N GLU A 158 12.96 18.95 1.62
CA GLU A 158 12.49 20.08 2.43
C GLU A 158 11.22 19.74 3.22
N TYR A 159 10.58 18.60 2.92
CA TYR A 159 9.32 18.15 3.49
C TYR A 159 9.53 17.26 4.72
N TYR A 160 8.43 16.97 5.42
CA TYR A 160 8.45 16.18 6.65
C TYR A 160 7.37 15.11 6.64
N PHE A 161 7.67 13.99 7.30
CA PHE A 161 6.65 13.13 7.86
C PHE A 161 6.20 13.68 9.22
N LYS A 162 4.91 13.48 9.53
CA LYS A 162 4.39 13.63 10.89
C LYS A 162 3.73 12.30 11.29
N PHE A 163 4.04 11.84 12.47
CA PHE A 163 3.49 10.62 13.08
C PHE A 163 2.65 10.97 14.31
N ASP A 164 1.75 10.07 14.68
CA ASP A 164 0.97 10.13 15.92
C ASP A 164 1.76 9.64 17.15
N THR A 165 3.07 9.67 17.07
CA THR A 165 4.02 9.30 18.14
C THR A 165 5.20 10.27 18.17
N ASP A 166 5.77 10.46 19.38
CA ASP A 166 7.03 11.20 19.58
C ASP A 166 8.25 10.27 19.73
N LYS A 167 8.03 8.94 19.61
CA LYS A 167 9.12 7.95 19.69
C LYS A 167 9.78 7.79 18.33
N ASP A 168 11.09 7.61 18.33
CA ASP A 168 11.83 7.20 17.14
C ASP A 168 11.25 5.90 16.58
N LEU A 169 11.18 5.78 15.26
CA LEU A 169 10.69 4.59 14.59
C LEU A 169 11.84 3.68 14.20
N THR A 170 11.77 2.42 14.60
CA THR A 170 12.69 1.38 14.13
C THR A 170 12.11 0.76 12.86
N TYR A 171 12.92 0.67 11.81
CA TYR A 171 12.50 0.07 10.54
C TYR A 171 13.48 -0.96 10.04
N GLY A 172 12.95 -1.99 9.36
CA GLY A 172 13.73 -2.96 8.62
C GLY A 172 14.19 -2.39 7.28
N LEU A 173 15.34 -2.83 6.83
CA LEU A 173 15.92 -2.46 5.54
C LEU A 173 15.76 -3.58 4.53
N VAL A 174 15.49 -3.21 3.29
CA VAL A 174 15.56 -4.14 2.16
C VAL A 174 17.02 -4.57 1.97
N ALA A 175 17.24 -5.87 1.74
CA ALA A 175 18.56 -6.43 1.54
C ALA A 175 19.15 -5.99 0.19
N ASP A 176 20.46 -5.81 0.16
CA ASP A 176 21.19 -5.41 -1.03
C ASP A 176 21.56 -6.63 -1.92
N ASP A 177 20.55 -7.48 -2.17
CA ASP A 177 20.67 -8.70 -2.99
C ASP A 177 19.83 -8.65 -4.29
N GLY A 178 19.17 -7.53 -4.52
CA GLY A 178 18.33 -7.29 -5.71
C GLY A 178 17.03 -8.10 -5.74
N GLN A 179 16.67 -8.81 -4.65
CA GLN A 179 15.44 -9.60 -4.57
C GLN A 179 14.28 -8.82 -3.95
N GLY A 180 14.53 -7.70 -3.27
CA GLY A 180 13.50 -6.92 -2.57
C GLY A 180 13.00 -7.64 -1.31
N LEU A 181 13.88 -8.37 -0.63
CA LEU A 181 13.59 -9.08 0.61
C LEU A 181 13.99 -8.24 1.82
N MET A 182 13.35 -8.49 2.96
CA MET A 182 13.76 -7.88 4.22
C MET A 182 15.09 -8.46 4.70
N GLY A 183 16.09 -7.59 4.89
CA GLY A 183 17.39 -7.93 5.46
C GLY A 183 17.30 -8.14 6.98
N GLN A 184 18.45 -8.47 7.57
CA GLN A 184 18.56 -8.63 9.04
C GLN A 184 18.84 -7.29 9.75
N GLN A 185 19.25 -6.27 9.02
CA GLN A 185 19.57 -4.97 9.57
C GLN A 185 18.29 -4.16 9.83
N LYS A 186 18.29 -3.46 10.94
CA LYS A 186 17.30 -2.43 11.28
C LYS A 186 18.02 -1.10 11.43
N ASP A 187 17.31 -0.03 11.18
CA ASP A 187 17.77 1.35 11.37
C ASP A 187 16.69 2.13 12.10
N VAL A 188 16.99 3.38 12.45
CA VAL A 188 16.13 4.25 13.23
C VAL A 188 15.84 5.53 12.47
N LEU A 189 14.57 5.86 12.32
CA LEU A 189 14.11 7.16 11.84
C LEU A 189 13.86 8.06 13.06
N PRO A 190 14.72 9.07 13.30
CA PRO A 190 14.53 9.98 14.45
C PRO A 190 13.24 10.79 14.30
N VAL A 191 12.43 10.81 15.37
CA VAL A 191 11.19 11.59 15.44
C VAL A 191 11.32 12.63 16.54
N LYS A 192 11.06 13.90 16.21
CA LYS A 192 11.10 15.00 17.17
C LYS A 192 9.78 15.78 17.12
N ASN A 193 9.07 15.80 18.25
CA ASN A 193 7.73 16.42 18.35
C ASN A 193 6.77 15.89 17.27
N GLY A 194 6.79 14.58 17.03
CA GLY A 194 5.99 13.90 15.99
C GLY A 194 6.52 14.02 14.56
N TYR A 195 7.60 14.78 14.31
CA TYR A 195 8.11 15.02 12.95
C TYR A 195 9.41 14.29 12.66
N ALA A 196 9.54 13.75 11.46
CA ALA A 196 10.80 13.31 10.88
C ALA A 196 11.04 14.00 9.54
N GLN A 197 12.23 14.56 9.33
CA GLN A 197 12.58 15.19 8.05
C GLN A 197 12.82 14.14 6.98
N ILE A 198 12.29 14.36 5.79
CA ILE A 198 12.59 13.56 4.61
C ILE A 198 13.95 14.01 4.10
N THR A 199 14.99 13.20 4.31
CA THR A 199 16.33 13.53 3.84
C THR A 199 16.54 13.06 2.40
N GLU A 200 17.53 13.63 1.71
CA GLU A 200 17.88 13.26 0.33
C GLU A 200 18.26 11.77 0.19
N HIS A 201 18.78 11.17 1.27
CA HIS A 201 19.28 9.78 1.30
C HIS A 201 18.36 8.80 2.05
N LEU A 202 17.15 9.25 2.43
CA LEU A 202 16.25 8.44 3.26
C LEU A 202 15.86 7.12 2.57
N PHE A 203 15.72 7.14 1.26
CA PHE A 203 15.26 5.99 0.46
C PHE A 203 16.39 5.33 -0.36
N ASP A 204 17.65 5.64 -0.11
CA ASP A 204 18.79 5.06 -0.86
C ASP A 204 18.86 3.53 -0.76
N ARG A 205 18.30 2.97 0.31
CA ARG A 205 18.20 1.53 0.57
C ARG A 205 16.80 0.97 0.39
N ASP A 206 16.01 1.55 -0.55
CA ASP A 206 14.65 1.16 -0.84
C ASP A 206 13.65 1.54 0.29
N ALA A 207 12.60 0.76 0.51
CA ALA A 207 11.54 1.06 1.45
C ALA A 207 11.99 0.94 2.92
N LEU A 208 11.48 1.86 3.76
CA LEU A 208 11.54 1.72 5.21
C LEU A 208 10.37 0.82 5.65
N ILE A 209 10.66 -0.35 6.18
CA ILE A 209 9.67 -1.32 6.64
C ILE A 209 9.45 -1.15 8.14
N VAL A 210 8.37 -0.46 8.53
CA VAL A 210 8.04 -0.21 9.94
C VAL A 210 7.07 -1.27 10.42
N GLU A 211 7.52 -2.12 11.35
CA GLU A 211 6.76 -3.23 11.94
C GLU A 211 6.19 -2.84 13.31
N ASP A 212 5.33 -3.70 13.86
CA ASP A 212 4.90 -3.69 15.27
C ASP A 212 4.05 -2.48 15.70
N ARG A 213 3.22 -1.94 14.79
CA ARG A 213 2.26 -0.86 15.08
C ARG A 213 2.90 0.37 15.75
N GLN A 214 4.09 0.77 15.33
CA GLN A 214 4.81 1.88 15.94
C GLN A 214 4.12 3.24 15.70
N ALA A 215 3.30 3.35 14.66
CA ALA A 215 2.40 4.47 14.40
C ALA A 215 1.11 3.97 13.75
N SER A 216 0.02 4.71 13.87
CA SER A 216 -1.29 4.45 13.24
C SER A 216 -1.74 5.59 12.32
N ALA A 217 -0.97 6.68 12.27
CA ALA A 217 -1.18 7.77 11.34
C ALA A 217 0.15 8.33 10.84
N VAL A 218 0.21 8.61 9.54
CA VAL A 218 1.37 9.24 8.88
C VAL A 218 0.86 10.36 8.00
N SER A 219 1.35 11.58 8.23
CA SER A 219 1.08 12.73 7.35
C SER A 219 2.31 13.12 6.56
N LEU A 220 2.12 13.58 5.33
CA LEU A 220 3.10 14.39 4.61
C LEU A 220 2.85 15.86 4.92
N CYS A 221 3.92 16.57 5.27
CA CYS A 221 3.88 17.97 5.66
C CYS A 221 4.80 18.80 4.79
N THR A 222 4.35 20.03 4.49
CA THR A 222 5.12 21.06 3.79
C THR A 222 6.38 21.47 4.56
N PRO A 223 7.30 22.26 3.98
CA PRO A 223 8.49 22.76 4.69
C PRO A 223 8.19 23.56 5.98
N ASP A 224 7.03 24.20 6.07
CA ASP A 224 6.54 24.89 7.27
C ASP A 224 5.76 23.97 8.24
N LYS A 225 5.87 22.65 8.02
CA LYS A 225 5.30 21.57 8.86
C LYS A 225 3.76 21.56 8.92
N LYS A 226 3.10 22.04 7.88
CA LYS A 226 1.64 21.89 7.75
C LYS A 226 1.33 20.58 7.03
N PRO A 227 0.52 19.71 7.63
CA PRO A 227 0.07 18.50 6.94
C PRO A 227 -0.79 18.89 5.73
N TYR A 228 -0.69 18.15 4.64
CA TYR A 228 -1.52 18.29 3.45
C TYR A 228 -2.20 16.98 3.02
N VAL A 229 -1.64 15.84 3.42
CA VAL A 229 -2.28 14.54 3.32
C VAL A 229 -1.92 13.71 4.55
N THR A 230 -2.90 13.03 5.12
CA THR A 230 -2.74 12.14 6.26
C THR A 230 -3.33 10.77 5.93
N LEU A 231 -2.58 9.70 6.18
CA LEU A 231 -3.11 8.33 6.20
C LEU A 231 -3.27 7.85 7.62
N SER A 232 -4.47 7.36 7.94
CA SER A 232 -4.79 6.70 9.21
C SER A 232 -5.14 5.23 8.95
N PHE A 233 -4.61 4.30 9.74
CA PHE A 233 -4.76 2.86 9.53
C PHE A 233 -4.59 2.07 10.83
N ASP A 234 -5.15 0.85 10.86
CA ASP A 234 -4.94 -0.16 11.93
C ASP A 234 -4.04 -1.30 11.42
N ALA A 235 -3.14 -1.02 10.50
CA ALA A 235 -2.25 -2.03 9.95
C ALA A 235 -1.12 -2.38 10.94
N PRO A 236 -0.68 -3.65 11.04
CA PRO A 236 0.42 -4.05 11.92
C PRO A 236 1.78 -3.52 11.47
N LEU A 237 1.89 -3.11 10.20
CA LEU A 237 3.09 -2.54 9.63
C LEU A 237 2.75 -1.59 8.48
N PHE A 238 3.70 -0.74 8.15
CA PHE A 238 3.60 0.12 6.98
C PHE A 238 4.97 0.33 6.33
N GLY A 239 4.95 0.67 5.04
CA GLY A 239 6.12 1.07 4.28
C GLY A 239 6.14 2.57 4.01
N LEU A 240 7.34 3.14 3.97
CA LEU A 240 7.59 4.47 3.41
C LEU A 240 8.57 4.31 2.26
N TRP A 241 8.24 4.86 1.09
CA TRP A 241 9.06 4.63 -0.09
C TRP A 241 9.02 5.79 -1.09
N SER A 242 10.15 5.98 -1.74
CA SER A 242 10.30 6.72 -3.00
C SER A 242 11.43 6.07 -3.80
N PRO A 243 11.44 6.09 -5.14
CA PRO A 243 12.48 5.44 -5.93
C PRO A 243 13.86 5.99 -5.63
N ALA A 244 14.78 5.12 -5.16
CA ALA A 244 16.15 5.48 -4.81
C ALA A 244 16.88 6.20 -5.95
N GLY A 245 17.52 7.32 -5.63
CA GLY A 245 18.40 8.07 -6.55
C GLY A 245 17.72 8.70 -7.77
N LYS A 246 16.36 8.63 -7.88
CA LYS A 246 15.66 9.16 -9.04
C LYS A 246 15.14 10.60 -8.85
N GLY A 247 15.12 11.13 -7.63
CA GLY A 247 14.52 12.43 -7.35
C GLY A 247 13.04 12.48 -7.77
N ALA A 248 12.30 11.38 -7.54
CA ALA A 248 10.90 11.28 -7.92
C ALA A 248 10.05 12.24 -7.07
N PRO A 249 9.09 12.99 -7.66
CA PRO A 249 8.31 13.98 -6.93
C PRO A 249 7.11 13.37 -6.21
N PHE A 250 7.29 12.23 -5.56
CA PHE A 250 6.25 11.56 -4.77
C PHE A 250 6.85 10.71 -3.64
N ILE A 251 6.02 10.43 -2.65
CA ILE A 251 6.30 9.50 -1.55
C ILE A 251 5.11 8.55 -1.39
N CYS A 252 5.39 7.27 -1.21
CA CYS A 252 4.40 6.28 -0.84
C CYS A 252 4.31 6.15 0.67
N ILE A 253 3.07 6.05 1.19
CA ILE A 253 2.75 5.68 2.56
C ILE A 253 1.86 4.45 2.48
N GLU A 254 2.37 3.31 2.88
CA GLU A 254 1.86 2.01 2.49
C GLU A 254 1.40 1.20 3.70
N PRO A 255 0.11 1.20 4.08
CA PRO A 255 -0.40 0.33 5.14
C PRO A 255 -0.44 -1.13 4.66
N TRP A 256 0.08 -2.06 5.50
CA TRP A 256 0.24 -3.47 5.13
C TRP A 256 -0.26 -4.44 6.20
N TYR A 257 -0.91 -5.52 5.74
CA TYR A 257 -1.22 -6.76 6.45
C TYR A 257 -0.43 -7.90 5.80
N GLY A 258 0.87 -7.94 6.06
CA GLY A 258 1.88 -8.78 5.45
C GLY A 258 3.07 -7.96 4.96
N ARG A 259 4.18 -8.62 4.62
CA ARG A 259 5.36 -8.00 4.03
C ARG A 259 6.14 -8.98 3.15
N CYS A 260 7.21 -8.51 2.52
CA CYS A 260 8.18 -9.36 1.82
C CYS A 260 8.77 -10.42 2.76
N ASP A 261 9.27 -11.51 2.20
CA ASP A 261 10.01 -12.50 2.97
C ASP A 261 11.30 -11.90 3.53
N LYS A 262 11.78 -12.49 4.63
CA LYS A 262 13.17 -12.27 5.07
C LYS A 262 14.14 -13.06 4.18
N THR A 263 15.36 -12.58 4.04
CA THR A 263 16.43 -13.32 3.34
C THR A 263 16.66 -14.71 3.92
N THR A 264 16.39 -14.89 5.20
CA THR A 264 16.51 -16.17 5.94
C THR A 264 15.28 -17.05 5.90
N PHE A 265 14.16 -16.60 5.29
CA PHE A 265 12.93 -17.40 5.24
C PHE A 265 13.10 -18.59 4.29
N ASP A 266 12.68 -19.76 4.77
CA ASP A 266 12.68 -21.03 4.04
C ASP A 266 11.44 -21.89 4.33
N GLY A 267 10.40 -21.25 4.91
CA GLY A 267 9.16 -21.90 5.29
C GLY A 267 8.13 -22.00 4.17
N SER A 268 6.95 -22.53 4.51
CA SER A 268 5.80 -22.61 3.63
C SER A 268 4.92 -21.36 3.69
N LEU A 269 3.90 -21.29 2.82
CA LEU A 269 2.93 -20.20 2.77
C LEU A 269 2.30 -19.92 4.15
N GLU A 270 1.97 -20.96 4.89
CA GLU A 270 1.33 -20.92 6.20
C GLU A 270 2.24 -20.33 7.29
N GLN A 271 3.56 -20.40 7.10
CA GLN A 271 4.57 -19.96 8.06
C GLN A 271 5.06 -18.53 7.83
N ARG A 272 4.53 -17.86 6.81
CA ARG A 272 4.94 -16.48 6.52
C ARG A 272 4.53 -15.53 7.63
N GLU A 273 5.45 -14.70 8.06
CA GLU A 273 5.22 -13.70 9.11
C GLU A 273 4.20 -12.64 8.64
N TYR A 274 3.35 -12.19 9.56
CA TYR A 274 2.27 -11.22 9.32
C TYR A 274 1.23 -11.64 8.26
N SER A 275 1.23 -12.90 7.83
CA SER A 275 0.22 -13.43 6.93
C SER A 275 -1.14 -13.48 7.62
N ASN A 276 -2.20 -13.26 6.86
CA ASN A 276 -3.58 -13.39 7.34
C ASN A 276 -4.08 -14.80 7.06
N THR A 277 -4.95 -15.30 7.92
CA THR A 277 -5.55 -16.62 7.82
C THR A 277 -7.07 -16.50 7.92
N LEU A 278 -7.80 -17.14 7.01
CA LEU A 278 -9.25 -17.25 7.04
C LEU A 278 -9.67 -18.71 6.95
N GLN A 279 -10.48 -19.15 7.90
CA GLN A 279 -11.15 -20.44 7.80
C GLN A 279 -12.28 -20.39 6.78
N ALA A 280 -12.85 -21.56 6.44
CA ALA A 280 -13.99 -21.66 5.52
C ALA A 280 -15.12 -20.70 5.91
N GLY A 281 -15.54 -19.86 4.98
CA GLY A 281 -16.64 -18.89 5.16
C GLY A 281 -16.27 -17.64 5.96
N GLU A 282 -15.05 -17.51 6.48
CA GLU A 282 -14.63 -16.29 7.17
C GLU A 282 -14.35 -15.13 6.23
N VAL A 283 -14.45 -13.92 6.77
CA VAL A 283 -14.23 -12.66 6.07
C VAL A 283 -13.23 -11.81 6.83
N PHE A 284 -12.18 -11.39 6.14
CA PHE A 284 -11.29 -10.32 6.58
C PHE A 284 -11.85 -8.99 6.08
N ARG A 285 -11.94 -7.99 6.95
CA ARG A 285 -12.27 -6.61 6.57
C ARG A 285 -11.38 -5.64 7.31
N LYS A 286 -10.68 -4.81 6.57
CA LYS A 286 -9.81 -3.74 7.08
C LYS A 286 -9.87 -2.53 6.16
N GLU A 287 -9.44 -1.39 6.68
CA GLU A 287 -9.49 -0.14 5.94
C GLU A 287 -8.34 0.79 6.33
N TYR A 288 -8.09 1.77 5.49
CA TYR A 288 -7.32 2.96 5.81
C TYR A 288 -8.01 4.19 5.23
N THR A 289 -7.77 5.33 5.84
CA THR A 289 -8.36 6.62 5.41
C THR A 289 -7.27 7.55 4.91
N ILE A 290 -7.50 8.14 3.76
CA ILE A 290 -6.69 9.23 3.21
C ILE A 290 -7.46 10.52 3.47
N THR A 291 -6.91 11.41 4.31
CA THR A 291 -7.47 12.72 4.61
C THR A 291 -6.70 13.79 3.86
N ILE A 292 -7.38 14.65 3.10
CA ILE A 292 -6.80 15.87 2.50
C ILE A 292 -7.04 17.02 3.49
N GLU A 293 -5.96 17.66 3.94
CA GLU A 293 -6.01 18.62 5.05
C GLU A 293 -6.46 20.05 4.64
#